data_c08772f5a45b3ba1b7f3f735b8742095
#
_entry.id   c08772f5a45b3ba1b7f3f735b8742095
#
_cell.length_a   1.000
_cell.length_b   1.000
_cell.length_c   1.000
_cell.angle_alpha   90.00
_cell.angle_beta   90.00
_cell.angle_gamma   90.00
#
_symmetry.space_group_name_H-M   'P 1'
#
loop_
_entity.id
_entity.type
_entity.pdbx_description
1 polymer ?
#
loop_
_entity_poly.entity_id
_entity_poly.type
_entity_poly.pdbx_seq_one_letter_code
_entity_poly.pdbx_strand_id
1 'polypeptide(L)'
;MNASSAMLMEASPESRVDVARLINRRAWVLCIDPFPHIRAENVFTAAIYRELEVAFAAILSGREWVDWPQARFSRNLPGYDAASVQFDIRVGWPFSLFVSRSWHDLFARLFGVDATRCVSGGLHHHSVGSRDGFIHNDLNPGWFVDPDNAEEIAIPRSDVCNYRNGATLANAQVTPRETVRGIAIVYYLNNAEWHEGDGGETGLYRSARDTHPVVTVPPLNNSLVAFECTPTSFHAFQKNHRHPRNSVSVWVHRQKATAAAQWGDSAIVRWP
;
A
#
# COMPACT_ATOMS: atom_id res chain seq x y z
N MET A 1 13.34 4.40 -51.64
CA MET A 1 13.85 3.48 -50.63
C MET A 1 13.58 4.13 -49.27
N ASN A 2 12.46 3.79 -48.66
CA ASN A 2 12.09 4.30 -47.34
C ASN A 2 12.51 3.26 -46.29
N ALA A 3 13.53 3.59 -45.49
CA ALA A 3 13.88 2.80 -44.34
C ALA A 3 12.86 3.09 -43.23
N SER A 4 12.00 2.12 -43.01
CA SER A 4 11.10 2.10 -41.85
C SER A 4 11.95 1.92 -40.58
N SER A 5 12.10 2.98 -39.81
CA SER A 5 12.71 2.93 -38.48
C SER A 5 11.73 2.21 -37.54
N ALA A 6 11.96 0.92 -37.32
CA ALA A 6 11.29 0.19 -36.27
C ALA A 6 11.76 0.77 -34.91
N MET A 7 10.91 1.58 -34.30
CA MET A 7 11.08 2.02 -32.90
C MET A 7 10.98 0.77 -32.04
N LEU A 8 12.11 0.27 -31.55
CA LEU A 8 12.14 -0.72 -30.49
C LEU A 8 11.49 -0.07 -29.28
N MET A 9 10.28 -0.50 -28.94
CA MET A 9 9.68 -0.21 -27.63
C MET A 9 10.59 -0.84 -26.57
N GLU A 10 11.42 -0.03 -25.94
CA GLU A 10 12.11 -0.46 -24.73
C GLU A 10 11.05 -0.80 -23.69
N ALA A 11 11.13 -2.01 -23.15
CA ALA A 11 10.27 -2.43 -22.05
C ALA A 11 10.42 -1.43 -20.90
N SER A 12 9.29 -1.00 -20.33
CA SER A 12 9.25 -0.07 -19.20
C SER A 12 10.28 -0.48 -18.12
N PRO A 13 11.05 0.46 -17.56
CA PRO A 13 12.03 0.18 -16.49
C PRO A 13 11.43 -0.60 -15.33
N GLU A 14 10.14 -0.45 -15.08
CA GLU A 14 9.38 -1.05 -13.96
C GLU A 14 9.31 -2.57 -14.01
N SER A 15 9.38 -3.21 -15.17
CA SER A 15 9.36 -4.67 -15.29
C SER A 15 10.65 -5.35 -14.80
N ARG A 16 11.68 -4.57 -14.40
CA ARG A 16 13.03 -5.07 -14.07
C ARG A 16 13.43 -4.94 -12.60
N VAL A 17 12.54 -4.47 -11.72
CA VAL A 17 12.87 -4.36 -10.30
C VAL A 17 12.96 -5.74 -9.66
N ASP A 18 14.17 -6.19 -9.37
CA ASP A 18 14.43 -7.42 -8.60
C ASP A 18 14.48 -7.09 -7.10
N VAL A 19 13.32 -7.14 -6.46
CA VAL A 19 13.19 -6.87 -5.02
C VAL A 19 14.11 -7.75 -4.18
N ALA A 20 14.45 -8.96 -4.62
CA ALA A 20 15.33 -9.85 -3.89
C ALA A 20 16.75 -9.27 -3.68
N ARG A 21 17.19 -8.38 -4.57
CA ARG A 21 18.48 -7.67 -4.45
C ARG A 21 18.39 -6.42 -3.59
N LEU A 22 17.21 -5.90 -3.37
CA LEU A 22 16.98 -4.67 -2.62
C LEU A 22 16.73 -4.93 -1.14
N ILE A 23 16.26 -6.13 -0.79
CA ILE A 23 15.99 -6.53 0.58
C ILE A 23 17.31 -6.81 1.31
N ASN A 24 17.54 -6.07 2.40
CA ASN A 24 18.73 -6.21 3.23
C ASN A 24 18.66 -7.43 4.15
N ARG A 25 17.54 -7.61 4.85
CA ARG A 25 17.31 -8.71 5.80
C ARG A 25 16.12 -9.54 5.36
N ARG A 26 16.33 -10.87 5.24
CA ARG A 26 15.30 -11.81 4.79
C ARG A 26 14.66 -12.62 5.93
N ALA A 27 15.14 -12.45 7.16
CA ALA A 27 14.54 -13.09 8.34
C ALA A 27 13.35 -12.26 8.82
N TRP A 28 12.18 -12.56 8.30
CA TRP A 28 10.93 -11.93 8.70
C TRP A 28 10.21 -12.83 9.71
N VAL A 29 9.57 -12.22 10.69
CA VAL A 29 8.92 -12.93 11.80
C VAL A 29 7.44 -13.07 11.51
N LEU A 30 6.95 -14.32 11.43
CA LEU A 30 5.53 -14.62 11.41
C LEU A 30 5.02 -14.67 12.85
N CYS A 31 4.06 -13.81 13.16
CA CYS A 31 3.30 -13.78 14.40
C CYS A 31 1.89 -14.30 14.12
N ILE A 32 1.26 -15.00 15.08
CA ILE A 32 -0.06 -15.61 14.88
C ILE A 32 -1.17 -14.93 15.70
N ASP A 33 -0.83 -14.15 16.71
CA ASP A 33 -1.78 -13.46 17.59
C ASP A 33 -1.73 -11.95 17.37
N PRO A 34 -2.83 -11.22 17.22
CA PRO A 34 -4.25 -11.65 17.28
C PRO A 34 -4.74 -12.35 16.01
N PHE A 35 -4.04 -12.25 14.91
CA PHE A 35 -4.22 -12.94 13.64
C PHE A 35 -2.86 -13.07 12.94
N PRO A 36 -2.70 -13.97 11.96
CA PRO A 36 -1.44 -14.15 11.26
C PRO A 36 -0.96 -12.85 10.61
N HIS A 37 0.23 -12.39 10.99
CA HIS A 37 0.87 -11.21 10.43
C HIS A 37 2.39 -11.38 10.40
N ILE A 38 3.04 -10.70 9.48
CA ILE A 38 4.50 -10.66 9.33
C ILE A 38 5.00 -9.32 9.84
N ARG A 39 6.08 -9.35 10.61
CA ARG A 39 6.86 -8.17 10.99
C ARG A 39 8.27 -8.31 10.46
N ALA A 40 8.81 -7.21 9.94
CA ALA A 40 10.20 -7.17 9.46
C ALA A 40 10.84 -5.83 9.79
N GLU A 41 12.11 -5.87 10.17
CA GLU A 41 12.94 -4.69 10.39
C GLU A 41 14.11 -4.70 9.40
N ASN A 42 14.67 -3.52 9.12
CA ASN A 42 15.75 -3.34 8.16
C ASN A 42 15.42 -4.00 6.80
N VAL A 43 14.21 -3.74 6.30
CA VAL A 43 13.65 -4.40 5.12
C VAL A 43 14.50 -4.19 3.89
N PHE A 44 14.86 -2.95 3.59
CA PHE A 44 15.69 -2.61 2.44
C PHE A 44 17.14 -2.33 2.82
N THR A 45 18.02 -2.46 1.84
CA THR A 45 19.42 -2.01 1.98
C THR A 45 19.45 -0.52 2.33
N ALA A 46 20.53 -0.09 3.00
CA ALA A 46 20.70 1.31 3.39
C ALA A 46 20.62 2.29 2.20
N ALA A 47 21.08 1.87 1.02
CA ALA A 47 21.02 2.68 -0.19
C ALA A 47 19.57 2.93 -0.62
N ILE A 48 18.77 1.87 -0.74
CA ILE A 48 17.35 1.97 -1.14
C ILE A 48 16.53 2.72 -0.08
N TYR A 49 16.76 2.42 1.20
CA TYR A 49 16.07 3.15 2.27
C TYR A 49 16.33 4.66 2.19
N ARG A 50 17.58 5.05 1.93
CA ARG A 50 17.96 6.46 1.78
C ARG A 50 17.24 7.14 0.61
N GLU A 51 17.12 6.47 -0.52
CA GLU A 51 16.36 7.01 -1.67
C GLU A 51 14.88 7.21 -1.33
N LEU A 52 14.25 6.22 -0.67
CA LEU A 52 12.87 6.31 -0.19
C LEU A 52 12.67 7.47 0.80
N GLU A 53 13.58 7.62 1.76
CA GLU A 53 13.54 8.67 2.77
C GLU A 53 13.65 10.08 2.13
N VAL A 54 14.62 10.26 1.22
CA VAL A 54 14.83 11.54 0.52
C VAL A 54 13.64 11.89 -0.36
N ALA A 55 13.11 10.92 -1.11
CA ALA A 55 11.93 11.13 -1.96
C ALA A 55 10.70 11.49 -1.12
N PHE A 56 10.46 10.75 -0.03
CA PHE A 56 9.33 11.02 0.87
C PHE A 56 9.42 12.43 1.47
N ALA A 57 10.58 12.81 2.01
CA ALA A 57 10.80 14.13 2.60
C ALA A 57 10.61 15.26 1.59
N ALA A 58 11.04 15.08 0.34
CA ALA A 58 10.83 16.05 -0.72
C ALA A 58 9.34 16.26 -1.02
N ILE A 59 8.58 15.17 -1.21
CA ILE A 59 7.14 15.23 -1.48
C ILE A 59 6.39 15.82 -0.28
N LEU A 60 6.73 15.43 0.95
CA LEU A 60 6.11 15.93 2.17
C LEU A 60 6.31 17.43 2.35
N SER A 61 7.49 17.95 1.99
CA SER A 61 7.78 19.40 2.01
C SER A 61 7.22 20.18 0.81
N GLY A 62 6.43 19.53 -0.06
CA GLY A 62 5.85 20.15 -1.25
C GLY A 62 6.83 20.38 -2.40
N ARG A 63 8.06 19.86 -2.30
CA ARG A 63 9.04 19.91 -3.40
C ARG A 63 8.71 18.84 -4.42
N GLU A 64 9.03 19.11 -5.67
CA GLU A 64 8.91 18.12 -6.74
C GLU A 64 9.95 17.03 -6.57
N TRP A 65 9.53 15.77 -6.84
CA TRP A 65 10.41 14.63 -6.95
C TRP A 65 10.61 14.28 -8.44
N VAL A 66 11.86 14.02 -8.83
CA VAL A 66 12.26 13.87 -10.24
C VAL A 66 11.42 12.82 -11.00
N ASP A 67 11.23 11.65 -10.38
CA ASP A 67 10.51 10.54 -11.02
C ASP A 67 9.00 10.54 -10.74
N TRP A 68 8.52 11.50 -9.92
CA TRP A 68 7.08 11.65 -9.64
C TRP A 68 6.71 13.11 -9.36
N PRO A 69 6.78 14.00 -10.39
CA PRO A 69 6.62 15.45 -10.21
C PRO A 69 5.24 15.88 -9.70
N GLN A 70 4.19 15.07 -9.96
CA GLN A 70 2.81 15.40 -9.60
C GLN A 70 2.45 14.99 -8.17
N ALA A 71 3.33 14.25 -7.46
CA ALA A 71 3.05 13.78 -6.11
C ALA A 71 2.85 14.94 -5.13
N ARG A 72 1.68 15.00 -4.50
CA ARG A 72 1.33 16.01 -3.50
C ARG A 72 0.44 15.40 -2.43
N PHE A 73 0.77 15.66 -1.17
CA PHE A 73 -0.07 15.24 -0.05
C PHE A 73 -1.39 16.01 -0.01
N SER A 74 -2.50 15.30 0.15
CA SER A 74 -3.81 15.88 0.31
C SER A 74 -4.62 15.09 1.35
N ARG A 75 -5.58 15.76 2.00
CA ARG A 75 -6.59 15.12 2.86
C ARG A 75 -7.75 14.67 1.98
N ASN A 76 -7.82 13.39 1.69
CA ASN A 76 -8.79 12.82 0.77
C ASN A 76 -9.73 11.78 1.41
N LEU A 77 -9.64 11.59 2.72
CA LEU A 77 -10.54 10.74 3.48
C LEU A 77 -11.19 11.55 4.62
N PRO A 78 -12.49 11.91 4.52
CA PRO A 78 -13.19 12.66 5.56
C PRO A 78 -13.18 11.91 6.90
N GLY A 79 -12.95 12.63 7.99
CA GLY A 79 -12.94 12.05 9.35
C GLY A 79 -11.68 11.26 9.72
N TYR A 80 -10.70 11.18 8.81
CA TYR A 80 -9.42 10.52 9.07
C TYR A 80 -8.27 11.53 9.05
N ASP A 81 -7.45 11.53 10.09
CA ASP A 81 -6.40 12.53 10.30
C ASP A 81 -5.11 12.23 9.52
N ALA A 82 -5.21 11.64 8.33
CA ALA A 82 -4.08 11.42 7.44
C ALA A 82 -4.15 12.33 6.21
N ALA A 83 -3.00 12.85 5.82
CA ALA A 83 -2.77 13.30 4.46
C ALA A 83 -2.14 12.14 3.66
N SER A 84 -2.49 12.02 2.37
CA SER A 84 -1.98 10.94 1.53
C SER A 84 -1.64 11.38 0.12
N VAL A 85 -0.77 10.61 -0.53
CA VAL A 85 -0.51 10.64 -1.97
C VAL A 85 -0.83 9.25 -2.51
N GLN A 86 -1.86 9.16 -3.32
CA GLN A 86 -2.26 7.86 -3.90
C GLN A 86 -1.32 7.48 -5.03
N PHE A 87 -0.95 6.20 -5.09
CA PHE A 87 -0.25 5.65 -6.23
C PHE A 87 -1.19 5.55 -7.43
N ASP A 88 -0.72 6.00 -8.56
CA ASP A 88 -1.34 5.86 -9.87
C ASP A 88 -0.25 5.53 -10.91
N ILE A 89 -0.62 5.45 -12.18
CA ILE A 89 0.29 5.11 -13.27
C ILE A 89 1.51 6.04 -13.43
N ARG A 90 1.55 7.15 -12.70
CA ARG A 90 2.65 8.13 -12.72
C ARG A 90 3.63 7.91 -11.58
N VAL A 91 3.38 6.93 -10.69
CA VAL A 91 4.29 6.64 -9.58
C VAL A 91 5.66 6.24 -10.13
N GLY A 92 6.67 7.04 -9.81
CA GLY A 92 8.05 6.81 -10.23
C GLY A 92 8.91 6.21 -9.13
N TRP A 93 10.17 5.94 -9.48
CA TRP A 93 11.17 5.49 -8.55
C TRP A 93 11.41 6.55 -7.43
N PRO A 94 11.61 6.15 -6.16
CA PRO A 94 11.74 4.78 -5.67
C PRO A 94 10.41 4.13 -5.27
N PHE A 95 9.29 4.84 -5.33
CA PHE A 95 8.00 4.32 -4.85
C PHE A 95 7.33 3.32 -5.80
N SER A 96 7.67 3.32 -7.08
CA SER A 96 7.24 2.27 -8.03
C SER A 96 7.65 0.86 -7.61
N LEU A 97 8.69 0.73 -6.77
CA LEU A 97 9.08 -0.50 -6.10
C LEU A 97 7.89 -1.22 -5.43
N PHE A 98 7.02 -0.48 -4.73
CA PHE A 98 5.91 -1.03 -3.95
C PHE A 98 4.73 -1.52 -4.81
N VAL A 99 4.68 -1.12 -6.08
CA VAL A 99 3.71 -1.60 -7.07
C VAL A 99 4.35 -2.47 -8.14
N SER A 100 5.60 -2.88 -7.94
CA SER A 100 6.31 -3.75 -8.87
C SER A 100 5.80 -5.20 -8.82
N ARG A 101 5.94 -5.92 -9.93
CA ARG A 101 5.59 -7.34 -10.02
C ARG A 101 6.32 -8.19 -8.97
N SER A 102 7.61 -7.95 -8.75
CA SER A 102 8.38 -8.73 -7.78
C SER A 102 7.98 -8.47 -6.32
N TRP A 103 7.55 -7.26 -5.98
CA TRP A 103 6.97 -6.95 -4.66
C TRP A 103 5.62 -7.63 -4.47
N HIS A 104 4.74 -7.53 -5.47
CA HIS A 104 3.45 -8.22 -5.48
C HIS A 104 3.62 -9.73 -5.28
N ASP A 105 4.45 -10.39 -6.11
CA ASP A 105 4.64 -11.83 -6.09
C ASP A 105 5.28 -12.33 -4.78
N LEU A 106 6.15 -11.51 -4.17
CA LEU A 106 6.73 -11.81 -2.85
C LEU A 106 5.63 -11.96 -1.80
N PHE A 107 4.74 -10.98 -1.67
CA PHE A 107 3.69 -11.02 -0.65
C PHE A 107 2.59 -12.02 -0.96
N ALA A 108 2.20 -12.16 -2.23
CA ALA A 108 1.24 -13.20 -2.63
C ALA A 108 1.71 -14.60 -2.22
N ARG A 109 3.01 -14.90 -2.39
CA ARG A 109 3.61 -16.19 -1.97
C ARG A 109 3.72 -16.32 -0.46
N LEU A 110 4.14 -15.27 0.26
CA LEU A 110 4.30 -15.30 1.71
C LEU A 110 2.98 -15.62 2.43
N PHE A 111 1.87 -15.11 1.92
CA PHE A 111 0.53 -15.34 2.50
C PHE A 111 -0.26 -16.46 1.82
N GLY A 112 0.25 -17.04 0.73
CA GLY A 112 -0.48 -18.07 -0.02
C GLY A 112 -1.79 -17.57 -0.63
N VAL A 113 -1.89 -16.26 -0.92
CA VAL A 113 -3.08 -15.65 -1.48
C VAL A 113 -3.08 -15.79 -3.00
N ASP A 114 -4.17 -16.31 -3.57
CA ASP A 114 -4.42 -16.26 -5.01
C ASP A 114 -4.75 -14.81 -5.41
N ALA A 115 -3.68 -14.05 -5.64
CA ALA A 115 -3.76 -12.62 -5.89
C ALA A 115 -4.02 -12.32 -7.36
N THR A 116 -4.84 -11.28 -7.61
CA THR A 116 -4.90 -10.64 -8.92
C THR A 116 -3.64 -9.78 -9.11
N ARG A 117 -3.37 -9.37 -10.34
CA ARG A 117 -2.28 -8.41 -10.62
C ARG A 117 -2.68 -6.96 -10.30
N CYS A 118 -3.61 -6.73 -9.39
CA CYS A 118 -4.07 -5.41 -8.99
C CYS A 118 -3.41 -5.01 -7.68
N VAL A 119 -2.78 -3.84 -7.67
CA VAL A 119 -2.13 -3.25 -6.50
C VAL A 119 -2.60 -1.81 -6.34
N SER A 120 -3.05 -1.47 -5.13
CA SER A 120 -3.29 -0.08 -4.74
C SER A 120 -2.40 0.31 -3.58
N GLY A 121 -2.19 1.60 -3.40
CA GLY A 121 -1.37 2.07 -2.28
C GLY A 121 -1.14 3.57 -2.31
N GLY A 122 -0.29 4.03 -1.40
CA GLY A 122 0.08 5.43 -1.32
C GLY A 122 0.98 5.76 -0.15
N LEU A 123 1.46 6.99 -0.14
CA LEU A 123 2.17 7.58 0.98
C LEU A 123 1.17 8.13 1.97
N HIS A 124 1.41 7.91 3.26
CA HIS A 124 0.56 8.40 4.34
C HIS A 124 1.38 9.21 5.33
N HIS A 125 0.82 10.35 5.76
CA HIS A 125 1.39 11.23 6.76
C HIS A 125 0.33 11.57 7.80
N HIS A 126 0.58 11.24 9.05
CA HIS A 126 -0.17 11.69 10.21
C HIS A 126 0.63 12.78 10.91
N SER A 127 0.07 13.98 10.99
CA SER A 127 0.67 15.09 11.74
C SER A 127 0.70 14.78 13.24
N VAL A 128 1.55 15.46 14.00
CA VAL A 128 1.57 15.36 15.47
C VAL A 128 0.18 15.66 16.04
N GLY A 129 -0.26 14.85 17.01
CA GLY A 129 -1.57 15.00 17.65
C GLY A 129 -2.74 14.44 16.84
N SER A 130 -2.49 13.66 15.78
CA SER A 130 -3.56 12.94 15.09
C SER A 130 -4.26 11.94 16.01
N ARG A 131 -5.59 11.88 15.92
CA ARG A 131 -6.44 11.01 16.73
C ARG A 131 -6.31 9.55 16.32
N ASP A 132 -6.76 8.63 17.17
CA ASP A 132 -6.89 7.23 16.82
C ASP A 132 -7.70 7.04 15.54
N GLY A 133 -7.22 6.15 14.68
CA GLY A 133 -8.00 5.62 13.57
C GLY A 133 -9.13 4.72 14.08
N PHE A 134 -10.21 4.58 13.32
CA PHE A 134 -11.24 3.59 13.65
C PHE A 134 -10.71 2.17 13.44
N ILE A 135 -11.12 1.24 14.31
CA ILE A 135 -10.76 -0.17 14.18
C ILE A 135 -11.53 -0.74 12.98
N HIS A 136 -10.80 -1.31 12.03
CA HIS A 136 -11.36 -1.84 10.78
C HIS A 136 -10.59 -3.06 10.29
N ASN A 137 -11.19 -3.80 9.41
CA ASN A 137 -10.49 -4.71 8.51
C ASN A 137 -10.36 -4.07 7.13
N ASP A 138 -9.39 -4.55 6.38
CA ASP A 138 -9.11 -4.05 5.04
C ASP A 138 -9.75 -4.90 3.93
N LEU A 139 -10.72 -5.77 4.24
CA LEU A 139 -11.44 -6.55 3.22
C LEU A 139 -12.42 -5.65 2.45
N ASN A 140 -11.87 -4.73 1.68
CA ASN A 140 -12.55 -3.62 1.03
C ASN A 140 -12.36 -3.70 -0.50
N PRO A 141 -13.40 -3.41 -1.30
CA PRO A 141 -13.29 -3.49 -2.75
C PRO A 141 -12.47 -2.33 -3.34
N GLY A 142 -11.92 -2.59 -4.52
CA GLY A 142 -11.27 -1.60 -5.37
C GLY A 142 -11.50 -1.92 -6.84
N TRP A 143 -11.53 -0.89 -7.67
CA TRP A 143 -11.81 -1.00 -9.09
C TRP A 143 -10.58 -0.67 -9.91
N PHE A 144 -10.26 -1.53 -10.87
CA PHE A 144 -9.09 -1.42 -11.73
C PHE A 144 -9.47 -1.56 -13.20
N VAL A 145 -8.72 -0.87 -14.03
CA VAL A 145 -8.67 -1.10 -15.46
C VAL A 145 -7.43 -1.94 -15.75
N ASP A 146 -7.61 -3.04 -16.45
CA ASP A 146 -6.48 -3.92 -16.77
C ASP A 146 -5.51 -3.17 -17.71
N PRO A 147 -4.20 -3.35 -17.56
CA PRO A 147 -3.21 -2.78 -18.47
C PRO A 147 -3.26 -3.51 -19.83
N ASP A 148 -2.76 -2.86 -20.86
CA ASP A 148 -2.68 -3.44 -22.20
C ASP A 148 -1.84 -4.73 -22.23
N ASN A 149 -0.78 -4.76 -21.43
CA ASN A 149 0.01 -5.97 -21.23
C ASN A 149 -0.48 -6.71 -19.97
N ALA A 150 -1.06 -7.90 -20.17
CA ALA A 150 -1.58 -8.74 -19.08
C ALA A 150 -0.52 -9.19 -18.06
N GLU A 151 0.78 -9.04 -18.35
CA GLU A 151 1.87 -9.35 -17.41
C GLU A 151 2.21 -8.19 -16.45
N GLU A 152 1.70 -7.00 -16.70
CA GLU A 152 1.92 -5.82 -15.87
C GLU A 152 1.02 -5.78 -14.63
N ILE A 153 1.42 -5.02 -13.63
CA ILE A 153 0.60 -4.72 -12.47
C ILE A 153 -0.41 -3.62 -12.82
N ALA A 154 -1.68 -3.89 -12.59
CA ALA A 154 -2.73 -2.89 -12.66
C ALA A 154 -2.70 -2.04 -11.40
N ILE A 155 -2.49 -0.74 -11.56
CA ILE A 155 -2.60 0.27 -10.50
C ILE A 155 -3.80 1.18 -10.75
N PRO A 156 -4.34 1.89 -9.74
CA PRO A 156 -5.49 2.76 -9.93
C PRO A 156 -5.29 3.79 -11.05
N ARG A 157 -6.26 3.87 -11.93
CA ARG A 157 -6.31 4.76 -13.09
C ARG A 157 -7.31 5.88 -12.83
N SER A 158 -6.96 6.82 -11.93
CA SER A 158 -7.82 7.97 -11.59
C SER A 158 -8.14 8.89 -12.76
N ASP A 159 -7.38 8.78 -13.85
CA ASP A 159 -7.59 9.46 -15.13
C ASP A 159 -8.74 8.89 -15.96
N VAL A 160 -9.18 7.67 -15.72
CA VAL A 160 -10.27 7.01 -16.49
C VAL A 160 -11.35 6.34 -15.63
N CYS A 161 -11.03 5.99 -14.36
CA CYS A 161 -11.93 5.24 -13.48
C CYS A 161 -11.77 5.65 -12.01
N ASN A 162 -12.89 5.77 -11.31
CA ASN A 162 -12.87 5.95 -9.86
C ASN A 162 -12.56 4.61 -9.16
N TYR A 163 -11.45 4.55 -8.46
CA TYR A 163 -11.01 3.36 -7.74
C TYR A 163 -12.04 2.84 -6.71
N ARG A 164 -12.85 3.71 -6.09
CA ARG A 164 -13.77 3.32 -5.01
C ARG A 164 -15.08 2.71 -5.48
N ASN A 165 -15.59 3.13 -6.63
CA ASN A 165 -16.92 2.75 -7.08
C ASN A 165 -17.00 2.28 -8.54
N GLY A 166 -15.88 2.28 -9.27
CA GLY A 166 -15.80 1.84 -10.66
C GLY A 166 -16.42 2.80 -11.67
N ALA A 167 -16.88 3.97 -11.25
CA ALA A 167 -17.45 4.94 -12.18
C ALA A 167 -16.36 5.41 -13.17
N THR A 168 -16.65 5.27 -14.46
CA THR A 168 -15.77 5.74 -15.53
C THR A 168 -15.95 7.23 -15.78
N LEU A 169 -14.87 7.90 -16.15
CA LEU A 169 -14.97 9.28 -16.59
C LEU A 169 -15.65 9.37 -17.96
N ALA A 170 -16.29 10.52 -18.24
CA ALA A 170 -16.93 10.76 -19.52
C ALA A 170 -15.95 10.52 -20.67
N ASN A 171 -16.37 9.74 -21.67
CA ASN A 171 -15.60 9.34 -22.84
C ASN A 171 -14.51 8.27 -22.62
N ALA A 172 -14.31 7.72 -21.41
CA ALA A 172 -13.41 6.60 -21.22
C ALA A 172 -14.07 5.30 -21.72
N GLN A 173 -13.51 4.68 -22.75
CA GLN A 173 -13.94 3.37 -23.26
C GLN A 173 -13.17 2.25 -22.55
N VAL A 174 -13.44 2.09 -21.25
CA VAL A 174 -12.81 1.08 -20.40
C VAL A 174 -13.87 0.32 -19.60
N THR A 175 -13.58 -0.93 -19.27
CA THR A 175 -14.42 -1.77 -18.41
C THR A 175 -13.69 -2.03 -17.11
N PRO A 176 -13.98 -1.27 -16.02
CA PRO A 176 -13.32 -1.49 -14.73
C PRO A 176 -13.75 -2.83 -14.13
N ARG A 177 -12.79 -3.50 -13.50
CA ARG A 177 -12.98 -4.76 -12.80
C ARG A 177 -12.94 -4.56 -11.29
N GLU A 178 -13.96 -5.06 -10.59
CA GLU A 178 -14.01 -5.04 -9.12
C GLU A 178 -13.15 -6.18 -8.56
N THR A 179 -12.26 -5.83 -7.64
CA THR A 179 -11.44 -6.76 -6.86
C THR A 179 -11.58 -6.42 -5.39
N VAL A 180 -11.01 -7.23 -4.50
CA VAL A 180 -11.00 -7.00 -3.04
C VAL A 180 -9.57 -7.02 -2.55
N ARG A 181 -9.22 -6.17 -1.60
CA ARG A 181 -7.92 -6.19 -0.94
C ARG A 181 -7.66 -7.56 -0.33
N GLY A 182 -6.53 -8.17 -0.66
CA GLY A 182 -6.14 -9.50 -0.23
C GLY A 182 -5.03 -9.49 0.81
N ILE A 183 -4.09 -8.57 0.68
CA ILE A 183 -2.95 -8.42 1.60
C ILE A 183 -2.75 -6.93 1.84
N ALA A 184 -2.64 -6.53 3.11
CA ALA A 184 -2.24 -5.20 3.52
C ALA A 184 -0.76 -5.20 3.94
N ILE A 185 -0.02 -4.18 3.53
CA ILE A 185 1.39 -3.97 3.85
C ILE A 185 1.54 -2.52 4.29
N VAL A 186 2.03 -2.30 5.50
CA VAL A 186 2.35 -0.97 6.02
C VAL A 186 3.85 -0.91 6.26
N TYR A 187 4.55 -0.14 5.43
CA TYR A 187 5.99 0.08 5.53
C TYR A 187 6.25 1.47 6.11
N TYR A 188 7.14 1.55 7.12
CA TYR A 188 7.43 2.78 7.85
C TYR A 188 8.76 3.38 7.43
N LEU A 189 8.75 4.70 7.21
CA LEU A 189 9.93 5.45 6.78
C LEU A 189 9.84 6.91 7.21
N ASN A 190 10.99 7.57 7.27
CA ASN A 190 11.11 9.00 7.53
C ASN A 190 10.37 9.42 8.83
N ASN A 191 10.41 8.57 9.83
CA ASN A 191 9.91 8.83 11.18
C ASN A 191 11.07 9.30 12.09
N ALA A 192 10.75 9.99 13.18
CA ALA A 192 11.69 10.20 14.26
C ALA A 192 12.05 8.87 14.94
N GLU A 193 13.10 8.87 15.75
CA GLU A 193 13.37 7.75 16.66
C GLU A 193 12.17 7.54 17.57
N TRP A 194 11.61 6.33 17.55
CA TRP A 194 10.40 6.02 18.30
C TRP A 194 10.75 5.46 19.67
N HIS A 195 10.03 5.91 20.69
CA HIS A 195 10.10 5.40 22.05
C HIS A 195 8.71 4.99 22.55
N GLU A 196 8.64 4.07 23.48
CA GLU A 196 7.38 3.64 24.09
C GLU A 196 6.62 4.85 24.67
N GLY A 197 5.35 4.99 24.30
CA GLY A 197 4.49 6.10 24.68
C GLY A 197 4.49 7.29 23.72
N ASP A 198 5.28 7.28 22.65
CA ASP A 198 5.24 8.34 21.62
C ASP A 198 3.95 8.29 20.79
N GLY A 199 3.34 7.11 20.68
CA GLY A 199 2.18 6.86 19.84
C GLY A 199 2.57 6.65 18.38
N GLY A 200 1.57 6.56 17.49
CA GLY A 200 1.78 6.37 16.05
C GLY A 200 1.91 4.91 15.62
N GLU A 201 1.76 3.96 16.53
CA GLU A 201 1.82 2.54 16.23
C GLU A 201 0.65 2.10 15.35
N THR A 202 0.79 0.95 14.71
CA THR A 202 -0.34 0.19 14.18
C THR A 202 -0.80 -0.81 15.24
N GLY A 203 -1.99 -0.60 15.79
CA GLY A 203 -2.63 -1.53 16.70
C GLY A 203 -3.29 -2.68 15.97
N LEU A 204 -3.10 -3.92 16.44
CA LEU A 204 -3.76 -5.13 15.94
C LEU A 204 -4.73 -5.65 17.00
N TYR A 205 -5.96 -5.99 16.61
CA TYR A 205 -7.08 -6.30 17.50
C TYR A 205 -7.70 -7.65 17.16
N ARG A 206 -8.35 -8.30 18.13
CA ARG A 206 -9.17 -9.50 17.89
C ARG A 206 -10.55 -9.17 17.33
N SER A 207 -11.06 -7.99 17.64
CA SER A 207 -12.42 -7.57 17.32
C SER A 207 -12.52 -6.08 17.06
N ALA A 208 -13.46 -5.67 16.21
CA ALA A 208 -13.80 -4.26 16.01
C ALA A 208 -14.37 -3.57 17.27
N ARG A 209 -14.71 -4.33 18.32
CA ARG A 209 -15.26 -3.82 19.59
C ARG A 209 -14.20 -3.67 20.70
N ASP A 210 -12.96 -4.08 20.41
CA ASP A 210 -11.88 -3.98 21.39
C ASP A 210 -11.58 -2.49 21.67
N THR A 211 -11.23 -2.19 22.89
CA THR A 211 -10.85 -0.83 23.31
C THR A 211 -9.34 -0.61 23.30
N HIS A 212 -8.57 -1.70 23.27
CA HIS A 212 -7.11 -1.68 23.24
C HIS A 212 -6.59 -2.73 22.27
N PRO A 213 -5.48 -2.46 21.57
CA PRO A 213 -4.85 -3.45 20.73
C PRO A 213 -4.25 -4.59 21.55
N VAL A 214 -4.25 -5.80 20.99
CA VAL A 214 -3.54 -6.96 21.57
C VAL A 214 -2.04 -6.84 21.31
N VAL A 215 -1.69 -6.32 20.14
CA VAL A 215 -0.32 -6.07 19.70
C VAL A 215 -0.24 -4.66 19.13
N THR A 216 0.82 -3.94 19.48
CA THR A 216 1.20 -2.67 18.83
C THR A 216 2.46 -2.88 18.00
N VAL A 217 2.47 -2.33 16.79
CA VAL A 217 3.64 -2.34 15.92
C VAL A 217 4.17 -0.91 15.80
N PRO A 218 5.35 -0.63 16.36
CA PRO A 218 5.93 0.71 16.34
C PRO A 218 6.34 1.11 14.91
N PRO A 219 6.25 2.41 14.58
CA PRO A 219 6.59 2.91 13.25
C PRO A 219 8.11 3.08 13.05
N LEU A 220 8.87 2.01 13.28
CA LEU A 220 10.32 2.02 13.13
C LEU A 220 10.72 2.22 11.68
N ASN A 221 11.72 3.03 11.46
CA ASN A 221 12.23 3.28 10.12
C ASN A 221 12.74 2.00 9.45
N ASN A 222 12.45 1.86 8.14
CA ASN A 222 12.82 0.69 7.36
C ASN A 222 12.25 -0.62 7.92
N SER A 223 11.05 -0.57 8.50
CA SER A 223 10.32 -1.74 9.00
C SER A 223 8.95 -1.86 8.34
N LEU A 224 8.32 -3.02 8.46
CA LEU A 224 6.95 -3.21 7.99
C LEU A 224 6.15 -4.16 8.89
N VAL A 225 4.83 -4.02 8.79
CA VAL A 225 3.86 -5.05 9.15
C VAL A 225 3.03 -5.39 7.92
N ALA A 226 2.76 -6.68 7.72
CA ALA A 226 1.91 -7.15 6.64
C ALA A 226 1.00 -8.28 7.12
N PHE A 227 -0.21 -8.35 6.58
CA PHE A 227 -1.20 -9.36 6.94
C PHE A 227 -2.21 -9.58 5.80
N GLU A 228 -2.83 -10.76 5.82
CA GLU A 228 -3.96 -11.04 4.93
C GLU A 228 -5.18 -10.22 5.34
N CYS A 229 -5.85 -9.59 4.37
CA CYS A 229 -7.13 -8.92 4.56
C CYS A 229 -8.23 -9.97 4.67
N THR A 230 -8.73 -10.17 5.90
CA THR A 230 -9.80 -11.12 6.24
C THR A 230 -10.89 -10.40 7.04
N PRO A 231 -12.07 -10.99 7.24
CA PRO A 231 -13.10 -10.40 8.09
C PRO A 231 -12.66 -10.14 9.54
N THR A 232 -11.57 -10.76 9.99
CA THR A 232 -11.09 -10.71 11.38
C THR A 232 -9.71 -10.06 11.56
N SER A 233 -9.07 -9.59 10.49
CA SER A 233 -7.77 -8.89 10.58
C SER A 233 -7.94 -7.41 10.96
N PHE A 234 -8.47 -7.18 12.17
CA PHE A 234 -8.76 -5.83 12.66
C PHE A 234 -7.52 -5.08 13.08
N HIS A 235 -7.39 -3.85 12.60
CA HIS A 235 -6.27 -2.97 12.94
C HIS A 235 -6.69 -1.50 12.94
N ALA A 236 -5.85 -0.65 13.54
CA ALA A 236 -6.03 0.80 13.52
C ALA A 236 -4.72 1.54 13.74
N PHE A 237 -4.64 2.76 13.24
CA PHE A 237 -3.63 3.72 13.66
C PHE A 237 -3.88 4.14 15.12
N GLN A 238 -2.83 4.14 15.94
CA GLN A 238 -2.86 4.68 17.28
C GLN A 238 -2.46 6.16 17.27
N LYS A 239 -3.20 6.99 18.01
CA LYS A 239 -2.89 8.42 18.12
C LYS A 239 -1.41 8.64 18.41
N ASN A 240 -0.83 9.65 17.78
CA ASN A 240 0.55 10.05 18.01
C ASN A 240 0.62 11.31 18.87
N HIS A 241 1.61 11.38 19.77
CA HIS A 241 1.72 12.46 20.73
C HIS A 241 2.91 13.37 20.48
N ARG A 242 4.04 12.81 20.05
CA ARG A 242 5.31 13.54 19.97
C ARG A 242 5.77 13.82 18.54
N HIS A 243 5.60 12.87 17.66
CA HIS A 243 6.16 12.91 16.32
C HIS A 243 5.09 12.64 15.26
N PRO A 244 5.23 13.19 14.05
CA PRO A 244 4.42 12.74 12.92
C PRO A 244 4.73 11.27 12.63
N ARG A 245 3.77 10.56 12.03
CA ARG A 245 3.95 9.18 11.58
C ARG A 245 3.79 9.09 10.08
N ASN A 246 4.80 8.51 9.44
CA ASN A 246 4.90 8.36 8.00
C ASN A 246 4.93 6.88 7.60
N SER A 247 4.25 6.53 6.53
CA SER A 247 4.26 5.18 5.99
C SER A 247 3.94 5.13 4.51
N VAL A 248 4.28 4.01 3.89
CA VAL A 248 3.73 3.56 2.62
C VAL A 248 2.74 2.45 2.95
N SER A 249 1.48 2.62 2.55
CA SER A 249 0.47 1.57 2.68
C SER A 249 0.17 1.01 1.30
N VAL A 250 0.21 -0.32 1.17
CA VAL A 250 0.00 -1.02 -0.10
C VAL A 250 -0.95 -2.18 0.10
N TRP A 251 -1.83 -2.40 -0.86
CA TRP A 251 -2.75 -3.54 -0.88
C TRP A 251 -2.59 -4.31 -2.17
N VAL A 252 -2.25 -5.60 -2.04
CA VAL A 252 -2.34 -6.59 -3.10
C VAL A 252 -3.77 -7.12 -3.11
N HIS A 253 -4.42 -7.15 -4.28
CA HIS A 253 -5.82 -7.52 -4.41
C HIS A 253 -6.01 -8.98 -4.81
N ARG A 254 -7.18 -9.55 -4.46
CA ARG A 254 -7.68 -10.86 -4.89
C ARG A 254 -8.98 -10.74 -5.66
N GLN A 255 -9.42 -11.82 -6.30
CA GLN A 255 -10.71 -11.88 -6.95
C GLN A 255 -11.83 -11.71 -5.91
N LYS A 256 -12.81 -10.83 -6.18
CA LYS A 256 -13.99 -10.64 -5.32
C LYS A 256 -14.77 -11.94 -5.16
N ALA A 257 -14.94 -12.70 -6.25
CA ALA A 257 -15.66 -13.96 -6.24
C ALA A 257 -15.02 -14.98 -5.26
N THR A 258 -13.68 -15.06 -5.21
CA THR A 258 -12.96 -15.93 -4.27
C THR A 258 -13.21 -15.51 -2.82
N ALA A 259 -13.13 -14.21 -2.52
CA ALA A 259 -13.39 -13.67 -1.18
C ALA A 259 -14.85 -13.92 -0.76
N ALA A 260 -15.81 -13.67 -1.65
CA ALA A 260 -17.23 -13.90 -1.40
C ALA A 260 -17.56 -15.39 -1.20
N ALA A 261 -16.92 -16.29 -1.95
CA ALA A 261 -17.08 -17.73 -1.77
C ALA A 261 -16.52 -18.21 -0.42
N GLN A 262 -15.43 -17.60 0.06
CA GLN A 262 -14.77 -17.98 1.31
C GLN A 262 -15.49 -17.42 2.55
N TRP A 263 -15.97 -16.18 2.51
CA TRP A 263 -16.47 -15.46 3.70
C TRP A 263 -17.89 -14.90 3.57
N GLY A 264 -18.50 -15.00 2.40
CA GLY A 264 -19.76 -14.35 2.07
C GLY A 264 -19.56 -12.89 1.58
N ASP A 265 -20.44 -12.44 0.70
CA ASP A 265 -20.38 -11.07 0.14
C ASP A 265 -20.57 -9.98 1.23
N SER A 266 -21.35 -10.30 2.27
CA SER A 266 -21.56 -9.41 3.42
C SER A 266 -20.32 -9.15 4.28
N ALA A 267 -19.29 -9.97 4.16
CA ALA A 267 -18.01 -9.78 4.85
C ALA A 267 -17.14 -8.71 4.16
N ILE A 268 -17.43 -8.39 2.90
CA ILE A 268 -16.70 -7.37 2.13
C ILE A 268 -17.23 -6.00 2.56
N VAL A 269 -16.39 -5.26 3.29
CA VAL A 269 -16.76 -3.95 3.85
C VAL A 269 -16.63 -2.86 2.79
N ARG A 270 -17.66 -2.03 2.62
CA ARG A 270 -17.60 -0.84 1.77
C ARG A 270 -17.47 0.38 2.66
N TRP A 271 -16.35 1.04 2.58
CA TRP A 271 -16.14 2.31 3.28
C TRP A 271 -16.77 3.46 2.50
N PRO A 272 -17.33 4.46 3.21
CA PRO A 272 -17.97 5.61 2.57
C PRO A 272 -17.02 6.48 1.73
#